data_6cb5a19c1f65d5323aba6d2c67614424
#
_entry.id   6cb5a19c1f65d5323aba6d2c67614424
#
_cell.length_a   1.000
_cell.length_b   1.000
_cell.length_c   1.000
_cell.angle_alpha   90.00
_cell.angle_beta   90.00
_cell.angle_gamma   90.00
#
_symmetry.space_group_name_H-M   'P 1'
#
loop_
_entity.id
_entity.type
_entity.pdbx_description
1 polymer ?
#
loop_
_entity_poly.entity_id
_entity_poly.type
_entity_poly.pdbx_seq_one_letter_code
_entity_poly.pdbx_strand_id
1 'polypeptide(L)'
;MSALTLKVAVNLANQAIAAGRQIAAAPLTIAVLDSGGHLITLQREDGASLLRPQIAIGKAWGAIALGKGSRLLALDAQQRPAFIAALNSLGQGSVVPAPGGVLIRDQAGRVLGAVGITGDTSDIDEQCAISAIEAEGLCADARATA
;
A
#
# COMPACT_ATOMS: atom_id res chain seq x y z
N MET A 1 23.14 1.53 -3.35
CA MET A 1 21.94 1.81 -2.57
C MET A 1 20.92 2.54 -3.44
N SER A 2 19.79 1.99 -3.60
CA SER A 2 18.80 2.64 -4.47
C SER A 2 17.60 3.04 -3.65
N ALA A 3 17.21 4.29 -3.79
CA ALA A 3 15.91 4.75 -3.39
C ALA A 3 14.89 4.35 -4.46
N LEU A 4 13.63 4.38 -4.12
CA LEU A 4 12.56 4.16 -5.06
C LEU A 4 12.48 5.34 -6.03
N THR A 5 12.71 5.08 -7.31
CA THR A 5 12.67 6.12 -8.34
C THR A 5 11.25 6.30 -8.87
N LEU A 6 10.98 7.44 -9.51
CA LEU A 6 9.70 7.67 -10.18
C LEU A 6 9.43 6.59 -11.23
N LYS A 7 10.45 6.21 -12.00
CA LYS A 7 10.30 5.19 -13.03
C LYS A 7 9.84 3.86 -12.43
N VAL A 8 10.47 3.42 -11.36
CA VAL A 8 10.10 2.16 -10.68
C VAL A 8 8.71 2.29 -10.06
N ALA A 9 8.40 3.43 -9.44
CA ALA A 9 7.08 3.66 -8.84
C ALA A 9 5.97 3.60 -9.89
N VAL A 10 6.18 4.20 -11.05
CA VAL A 10 5.20 4.16 -12.16
C VAL A 10 5.06 2.73 -12.70
N ASN A 11 6.17 2.00 -12.81
CA ASN A 11 6.12 0.59 -13.21
C ASN A 11 5.31 -0.24 -12.21
N LEU A 12 5.51 -0.02 -10.91
CA LEU A 12 4.74 -0.70 -9.86
C LEU A 12 3.24 -0.43 -10.02
N ALA A 13 2.86 0.82 -10.22
CA ALA A 13 1.46 1.18 -10.42
C ALA A 13 0.87 0.51 -11.66
N ASN A 14 1.61 0.50 -12.76
CA ASN A 14 1.17 -0.15 -14.01
C ASN A 14 1.02 -1.66 -13.82
N GLN A 15 1.95 -2.31 -13.13
CA GLN A 15 1.87 -3.74 -12.84
C GLN A 15 0.67 -4.07 -11.95
N ALA A 16 0.37 -3.21 -10.99
CA ALA A 16 -0.79 -3.40 -10.11
C ALA A 16 -2.10 -3.32 -10.91
N ILE A 17 -2.22 -2.35 -11.80
CA ILE A 17 -3.39 -2.23 -12.67
C ILE A 17 -3.51 -3.46 -13.57
N ALA A 18 -2.41 -3.90 -14.16
CA ALA A 18 -2.39 -5.10 -15.00
C ALA A 18 -2.84 -6.34 -14.22
N ALA A 19 -2.37 -6.51 -12.99
CA ALA A 19 -2.77 -7.62 -12.14
C ALA A 19 -4.29 -7.58 -11.86
N GLY A 20 -4.83 -6.40 -11.57
CA GLY A 20 -6.27 -6.22 -11.36
C GLY A 20 -7.08 -6.54 -12.60
N ARG A 21 -6.60 -6.13 -13.76
CA ARG A 21 -7.33 -6.38 -15.02
C ARG A 21 -7.34 -7.86 -15.39
N GLN A 22 -6.30 -8.63 -15.03
CA GLN A 22 -6.26 -10.07 -15.27
C GLN A 22 -7.33 -10.83 -14.47
N ILE A 23 -7.69 -10.36 -13.31
CA ILE A 23 -8.67 -11.02 -12.43
C ILE A 23 -10.03 -10.32 -12.43
N ALA A 24 -10.24 -9.39 -13.35
CA ALA A 24 -11.47 -8.60 -13.46
C ALA A 24 -11.86 -7.91 -12.14
N ALA A 25 -10.86 -7.37 -11.44
CA ALA A 25 -11.11 -6.59 -10.22
C ALA A 25 -11.92 -5.32 -10.55
N ALA A 26 -12.59 -4.77 -9.56
CA ALA A 26 -13.21 -3.45 -9.67
C ALA A 26 -12.11 -2.39 -9.96
N PRO A 27 -12.48 -1.19 -10.45
CA PRO A 27 -11.48 -0.15 -10.73
C PRO A 27 -10.60 0.12 -9.52
N LEU A 28 -9.28 0.15 -9.74
CA LEU A 28 -8.28 0.30 -8.69
C LEU A 28 -7.70 1.70 -8.65
N THR A 29 -7.29 2.12 -7.47
CA THR A 29 -6.44 3.28 -7.26
C THR A 29 -5.17 2.81 -6.56
N ILE A 30 -4.02 3.22 -7.09
CA ILE A 30 -2.71 2.80 -6.62
C ILE A 30 -1.91 4.02 -6.20
N ALA A 31 -1.39 3.99 -4.98
CA ALA A 31 -0.45 4.98 -4.47
C ALA A 31 0.89 4.30 -4.22
N VAL A 32 1.98 4.95 -4.57
CA VAL A 32 3.32 4.50 -4.25
C VAL A 32 4.02 5.60 -3.47
N LEU A 33 4.46 5.28 -2.25
CA LEU A 33 5.15 6.19 -1.36
C LEU A 33 6.60 5.77 -1.20
N ASP A 34 7.49 6.74 -0.95
CA ASP A 34 8.88 6.46 -0.61
C ASP A 34 9.02 6.07 0.88
N SER A 35 10.24 5.80 1.32
CA SER A 35 10.51 5.36 2.70
C SER A 35 10.23 6.43 3.74
N GLY A 36 10.10 7.68 3.35
CA GLY A 36 9.70 8.78 4.22
C GLY A 36 8.18 9.00 4.27
N GLY A 37 7.42 8.20 3.56
CA GLY A 37 5.96 8.34 3.48
C GLY A 37 5.48 9.39 2.48
N HIS A 38 6.37 9.88 1.62
CA HIS A 38 6.02 10.88 0.62
C HIS A 38 5.50 10.23 -0.65
N LEU A 39 4.44 10.80 -1.21
CA LEU A 39 3.83 10.29 -2.42
C LEU A 39 4.75 10.49 -3.62
N ILE A 40 5.06 9.40 -4.33
CA ILE A 40 5.80 9.45 -5.60
C ILE A 40 4.83 9.49 -6.77
N THR A 41 3.86 8.57 -6.80
CA THR A 41 2.87 8.51 -7.87
C THR A 41 1.53 8.00 -7.35
N LEU A 42 0.47 8.48 -7.97
CA LEU A 42 -0.89 8.03 -7.72
C LEU A 42 -1.57 7.83 -9.07
N GLN A 43 -2.18 6.66 -9.27
CA GLN A 43 -2.98 6.37 -10.45
C GLN A 43 -4.35 5.90 -10.02
N ARG A 44 -5.38 6.54 -10.54
CA ARG A 44 -6.77 6.18 -10.29
C ARG A 44 -7.40 5.73 -11.59
N GLU A 45 -7.83 4.46 -11.65
CA GLU A 45 -8.53 3.96 -12.82
C GLU A 45 -9.87 4.67 -12.98
N ASP A 46 -10.33 4.77 -14.24
CA ASP A 46 -11.64 5.31 -14.56
C ASP A 46 -12.72 4.54 -13.78
N GLY A 47 -13.68 5.26 -13.24
CA GLY A 47 -14.77 4.66 -12.48
C GLY A 47 -14.50 4.43 -11.00
N ALA A 48 -13.27 4.63 -10.53
CA ALA A 48 -12.97 4.54 -9.10
C ALA A 48 -13.64 5.69 -8.34
N SER A 49 -14.14 5.40 -7.13
CA SER A 49 -14.90 6.38 -6.35
C SER A 49 -14.02 7.50 -5.78
N LEU A 50 -14.67 8.59 -5.37
CA LEU A 50 -14.03 9.86 -5.01
C LEU A 50 -12.96 9.72 -3.90
N LEU A 51 -13.21 8.87 -2.89
CA LEU A 51 -12.34 8.78 -1.71
C LEU A 51 -11.14 7.82 -1.91
N ARG A 52 -11.09 7.11 -3.03
CA ARG A 52 -10.07 6.08 -3.24
C ARG A 52 -8.63 6.60 -3.17
N PRO A 53 -8.28 7.78 -3.72
CA PRO A 53 -6.92 8.29 -3.58
C PRO A 53 -6.46 8.38 -2.12
N GLN A 54 -7.29 8.95 -1.24
CA GLN A 54 -6.96 9.09 0.17
C GLN A 54 -6.85 7.73 0.87
N ILE A 55 -7.71 6.78 0.51
CA ILE A 55 -7.66 5.43 1.08
C ILE A 55 -6.37 4.72 0.66
N ALA A 56 -6.00 4.78 -0.62
CA ALA A 56 -4.77 4.17 -1.12
C ALA A 56 -3.54 4.75 -0.41
N ILE A 57 -3.47 6.07 -0.33
CA ILE A 57 -2.38 6.76 0.39
C ILE A 57 -2.36 6.34 1.85
N GLY A 58 -3.52 6.30 2.51
CA GLY A 58 -3.62 5.95 3.93
C GLY A 58 -3.19 4.53 4.24
N LYS A 59 -3.49 3.59 3.35
CA LYS A 59 -3.02 2.19 3.48
C LYS A 59 -1.49 2.13 3.40
N ALA A 60 -0.90 2.79 2.41
CA ALA A 60 0.56 2.81 2.22
C ALA A 60 1.25 3.59 3.33
N TRP A 61 0.70 4.75 3.70
CA TRP A 61 1.31 5.61 4.72
C TRP A 61 1.35 4.94 6.08
N GLY A 62 0.26 4.27 6.48
CA GLY A 62 0.23 3.52 7.73
C GLY A 62 1.25 2.40 7.76
N ALA A 63 1.45 1.71 6.64
CA ALA A 63 2.45 0.67 6.53
C ALA A 63 3.87 1.23 6.76
N ILE A 64 4.20 2.35 6.13
CA ILE A 64 5.49 3.03 6.33
C ILE A 64 5.62 3.52 7.78
N ALA A 65 4.61 4.21 8.29
CA ALA A 65 4.66 4.84 9.60
C ALA A 65 4.84 3.82 10.73
N LEU A 66 4.26 2.63 10.59
CA LEU A 66 4.25 1.62 11.64
C LEU A 66 5.15 0.41 11.31
N GLY A 67 5.76 0.40 10.13
CA GLY A 67 6.76 -0.62 9.76
C GLY A 67 6.18 -2.00 9.49
N LYS A 68 4.92 -2.09 9.07
CA LYS A 68 4.26 -3.38 8.82
C LYS A 68 3.12 -3.21 7.82
N GLY A 69 2.75 -4.29 7.15
CA GLY A 69 1.64 -4.26 6.20
C GLY A 69 0.34 -3.81 6.85
N SER A 70 -0.52 -3.13 6.08
CA SER A 70 -1.78 -2.61 6.63
C SER A 70 -2.77 -3.70 7.02
N ARG A 71 -2.55 -4.94 6.60
CA ARG A 71 -3.29 -6.11 7.12
C ARG A 71 -3.14 -6.23 8.64
N LEU A 72 -1.95 -6.02 9.16
CA LEU A 72 -1.69 -6.09 10.60
C LEU A 72 -2.28 -4.90 11.33
N LEU A 73 -2.35 -3.75 10.67
CA LEU A 73 -3.07 -2.60 11.21
C LEU A 73 -4.57 -2.90 11.35
N ALA A 74 -5.13 -3.65 10.39
CA ALA A 74 -6.51 -4.09 10.46
C ALA A 74 -6.73 -5.02 11.66
N LEU A 75 -5.81 -5.95 11.91
CA LEU A 75 -5.88 -6.82 13.09
C LEU A 75 -5.74 -6.01 14.39
N ASP A 76 -4.82 -5.07 14.43
CA ASP A 76 -4.65 -4.18 15.58
C ASP A 76 -5.93 -3.37 15.84
N ALA A 77 -6.60 -2.91 14.79
CA ALA A 77 -7.84 -2.16 14.91
C ALA A 77 -8.96 -3.01 15.52
N GLN A 78 -8.98 -4.31 15.24
CA GLN A 78 -9.95 -5.23 15.84
C GLN A 78 -9.63 -5.51 17.31
N GLN A 79 -8.36 -5.69 17.63
CA GLN A 79 -7.91 -6.08 18.96
C GLN A 79 -7.72 -4.89 19.89
N ARG A 80 -7.30 -3.75 19.36
CA ARG A 80 -6.96 -2.55 20.11
C ARG A 80 -7.48 -1.30 19.39
N PRO A 81 -8.80 -1.14 19.25
CA PRO A 81 -9.37 -0.03 18.49
C PRO A 81 -9.00 1.35 19.06
N ALA A 82 -8.92 1.50 20.38
CA ALA A 82 -8.54 2.78 20.98
C ALA A 82 -7.08 3.14 20.67
N PHE A 83 -6.19 2.15 20.65
CA PHE A 83 -4.79 2.38 20.32
C PHE A 83 -4.64 2.83 18.86
N ILE A 84 -5.29 2.15 17.92
CA ILE A 84 -5.26 2.51 16.51
C ILE A 84 -5.89 3.89 16.28
N ALA A 85 -6.97 4.22 16.99
CA ALA A 85 -7.57 5.56 16.92
C ALA A 85 -6.58 6.64 17.38
N ALA A 86 -5.81 6.37 18.44
CA ALA A 86 -4.79 7.29 18.92
C ALA A 86 -3.66 7.46 17.89
N LEU A 87 -3.20 6.37 17.28
CA LEU A 87 -2.18 6.45 16.24
C LEU A 87 -2.68 7.22 15.02
N ASN A 88 -3.94 7.04 14.65
CA ASN A 88 -4.53 7.80 13.56
C ASN A 88 -4.59 9.29 13.86
N SER A 89 -4.90 9.67 15.10
CA SER A 89 -4.86 11.06 15.53
C SER A 89 -3.45 11.65 15.44
N LEU A 90 -2.42 10.90 15.90
CA LEU A 90 -1.02 11.31 15.78
C LEU A 90 -0.63 11.47 14.32
N GLY A 91 -1.11 10.60 13.44
CA GLY A 91 -0.89 10.65 12.00
C GLY A 91 -1.80 11.61 11.25
N GLN A 92 -2.56 12.44 11.95
CA GLN A 92 -3.46 13.44 11.36
C GLN A 92 -4.48 12.83 10.39
N GLY A 93 -5.01 11.65 10.75
CA GLY A 93 -6.01 10.96 9.94
C GLY A 93 -5.45 10.21 8.73
N SER A 94 -4.13 10.01 8.68
CA SER A 94 -3.47 9.40 7.51
C SER A 94 -3.36 7.88 7.58
N VAL A 95 -3.90 7.23 8.60
CA VAL A 95 -3.83 5.77 8.75
C VAL A 95 -5.16 5.14 8.33
N VAL A 96 -5.09 4.23 7.35
CA VAL A 96 -6.26 3.41 6.96
C VAL A 96 -5.94 1.95 7.27
N PRO A 97 -6.53 1.39 8.36
CA PRO A 97 -6.19 0.04 8.84
C PRO A 97 -6.99 -1.03 8.10
N ALA A 98 -6.66 -1.24 6.84
CA ALA A 98 -7.27 -2.26 6.00
C ALA A 98 -6.19 -2.85 5.08
N PRO A 99 -6.24 -4.16 4.75
CA PRO A 99 -5.26 -4.74 3.82
C PRO A 99 -5.21 -4.00 2.49
N GLY A 100 -4.04 -3.97 1.87
CA GLY A 100 -3.80 -3.27 0.61
C GLY A 100 -2.59 -2.35 0.67
N GLY A 101 -2.06 -2.04 1.84
CA GLY A 101 -0.79 -1.36 2.04
C GLY A 101 0.32 -2.37 2.27
N VAL A 102 1.28 -2.44 1.36
CA VAL A 102 2.33 -3.46 1.36
C VAL A 102 3.68 -2.76 1.30
N LEU A 103 4.58 -3.13 2.22
CA LEU A 103 5.93 -2.58 2.22
C LEU A 103 6.73 -3.15 1.04
N ILE A 104 7.54 -2.29 0.45
CA ILE A 104 8.49 -2.64 -0.60
C ILE A 104 9.87 -2.73 0.04
N ARG A 105 10.49 -3.91 -0.03
CA ARG A 105 11.84 -4.12 0.50
C ARG A 105 12.79 -4.49 -0.62
N ASP A 106 14.05 -4.11 -0.46
CA ASP A 106 15.11 -4.61 -1.34
C ASP A 106 15.57 -6.01 -0.90
N GLN A 107 16.53 -6.58 -1.60
CA GLN A 107 17.04 -7.92 -1.30
C GLN A 107 17.77 -7.98 0.06
N ALA A 108 18.23 -6.85 0.57
CA ALA A 108 18.84 -6.77 1.90
C ALA A 108 17.80 -6.57 3.01
N GLY A 109 16.51 -6.47 2.68
CA GLY A 109 15.43 -6.30 3.63
C GLY A 109 15.16 -4.87 4.04
N ARG A 110 15.79 -3.87 3.39
CA ARG A 110 15.54 -2.47 3.70
C ARG A 110 14.22 -2.03 3.08
N VAL A 111 13.47 -1.22 3.81
CA VAL A 111 12.22 -0.63 3.31
C VAL A 111 12.55 0.49 2.33
N LEU A 112 12.10 0.34 1.09
CA LEU A 112 12.23 1.35 0.05
C LEU A 112 11.01 2.26 -0.04
N GLY A 113 9.86 1.77 0.39
CA GLY A 113 8.60 2.48 0.32
C GLY A 113 7.44 1.54 0.55
N ALA A 114 6.27 1.92 0.08
CA ALA A 114 5.07 1.09 0.15
C ALA A 114 4.15 1.33 -1.04
N VAL A 115 3.41 0.30 -1.41
CA VAL A 115 2.30 0.40 -2.36
C VAL A 115 1.00 0.33 -1.56
N GLY A 116 0.07 1.22 -1.84
CA GLY A 116 -1.28 1.18 -1.30
C GLY A 116 -2.28 1.04 -2.43
N ILE A 117 -3.15 0.03 -2.34
CA ILE A 117 -4.19 -0.22 -3.34
C ILE A 117 -5.54 -0.29 -2.67
N THR A 118 -6.52 0.32 -3.33
CA THR A 118 -7.93 0.25 -2.94
C THR A 118 -8.80 0.16 -4.20
N GLY A 119 -9.97 -0.43 -4.06
CA GLY A 119 -10.94 -0.48 -5.16
C GLY A 119 -11.81 -1.73 -5.15
N ASP A 120 -11.25 -2.88 -4.84
CA ASP A 120 -11.97 -4.15 -4.71
C ASP A 120 -12.05 -4.55 -3.24
N THR A 121 -12.17 -5.84 -2.94
CA THR A 121 -12.02 -6.27 -1.55
C THR A 121 -10.58 -6.02 -1.08
N SER A 122 -10.40 -5.83 0.22
CA SER A 122 -9.07 -5.57 0.76
C SER A 122 -8.07 -6.70 0.45
N ASP A 123 -8.53 -7.95 0.42
CA ASP A 123 -7.67 -9.09 0.08
C ASP A 123 -7.22 -9.04 -1.38
N ILE A 124 -8.10 -8.70 -2.29
CA ILE A 124 -7.77 -8.55 -3.72
C ILE A 124 -6.82 -7.36 -3.90
N ASP A 125 -7.09 -6.25 -3.24
CA ASP A 125 -6.23 -5.07 -3.28
C ASP A 125 -4.80 -5.42 -2.85
N GLU A 126 -4.67 -6.14 -1.74
CA GLU A 126 -3.36 -6.58 -1.24
C GLU A 126 -2.66 -7.53 -2.22
N GLN A 127 -3.40 -8.47 -2.80
CA GLN A 127 -2.86 -9.41 -3.77
C GLN A 127 -2.27 -8.69 -4.98
N CYS A 128 -2.96 -7.68 -5.48
CA CYS A 128 -2.47 -6.87 -6.61
C CYS A 128 -1.19 -6.11 -6.24
N ALA A 129 -1.10 -5.60 -5.01
CA ALA A 129 0.10 -4.91 -4.53
C ALA A 129 1.30 -5.87 -4.45
N ILE A 130 1.10 -7.06 -3.88
CA ILE A 130 2.14 -8.08 -3.78
C ILE A 130 2.62 -8.48 -5.18
N SER A 131 1.69 -8.76 -6.07
CA SER A 131 1.99 -9.16 -7.45
C SER A 131 2.82 -8.10 -8.17
N ALA A 132 2.47 -6.83 -8.01
CA ALA A 132 3.19 -5.73 -8.66
C ALA A 132 4.63 -5.60 -8.13
N ILE A 133 4.81 -5.69 -6.82
CA ILE A 133 6.14 -5.58 -6.20
C ILE A 133 7.04 -6.72 -6.67
N GLU A 134 6.52 -7.94 -6.67
CA GLU A 134 7.28 -9.11 -7.09
C GLU A 134 7.59 -9.07 -8.58
N ALA A 135 6.69 -8.55 -9.41
CA ALA A 135 6.92 -8.41 -10.84
C ALA A 135 8.08 -7.45 -11.15
N GLU A 136 8.37 -6.49 -10.27
CA GLU A 136 9.50 -5.58 -10.41
C GLU A 136 10.79 -6.12 -9.77
N GLY A 137 10.80 -7.39 -9.33
CA GLY A 137 11.99 -8.01 -8.73
C GLY A 137 12.27 -7.55 -7.31
N LEU A 138 11.30 -6.92 -6.66
CA LEU A 138 11.42 -6.44 -5.29
C LEU A 138 10.71 -7.40 -4.33
N CYS A 139 10.91 -7.20 -3.02
CA CYS A 139 10.31 -8.04 -2.00
C CYS A 139 9.09 -7.37 -1.40
N ALA A 140 7.95 -8.04 -1.49
CA ALA A 140 6.70 -7.57 -0.91
C ALA A 140 6.60 -8.04 0.54
N ASP A 141 6.26 -7.11 1.45
CA ASP A 141 6.03 -7.42 2.85
C ASP A 141 4.64 -6.90 3.26
N ALA A 142 3.67 -7.81 3.27
CA ALA A 142 2.29 -7.53 3.66
C ALA A 142 2.05 -7.80 5.14
N ARG A 143 3.06 -8.29 5.86
CA ARG A 143 2.96 -8.68 7.27
C ARG A 143 3.95 -7.92 8.11
N ALA A 144 3.90 -8.09 9.43
CA ALA A 144 4.99 -7.69 10.29
C ALA A 144 6.18 -8.60 10.01
N THR A 145 7.35 -8.03 9.92
CA THR A 145 8.55 -8.84 10.02
C THR A 145 8.57 -9.50 11.38
N ALA A 146 8.73 -10.79 11.35
CA ALA A 146 8.94 -11.53 12.57
C ALA A 146 10.17 -11.02 13.32
#